data_4e7d14ceb6fac6518b3590e53ad20da5
#
_entry.id   4e7d14ceb6fac6518b3590e53ad20da5
#
_cell.length_a   1.000
_cell.length_b   1.000
_cell.length_c   1.000
_cell.angle_alpha   90.00
_cell.angle_beta   90.00
_cell.angle_gamma   90.00
#
_symmetry.space_group_name_H-M   'P 1'
#
loop_
_entity.id
_entity.type
_entity.pdbx_description
1 polymer ?
#
loop_
_entity_poly.entity_id
_entity_poly.type
_entity_poly.pdbx_seq_one_letter_code
_entity_poly.pdbx_strand_id
1 'polypeptide(L)'
;MYKYPNGDKVTTKKLEYGNLVTTKLPECDGISKIYLSSGLLVQNIEQSDGVFHVYATSSSKEGTCPYCGHKSKKVHSRYVRVIHDLSILGHRVIIYLGVRKFFCHNHKCDKATFAEQPGTEVFRYRRRTCRCEVAVARQGISTSSNSASRLLSLSGIPISSSTVLRDLHRLCPSSYEDVREIGVDDWAWRKGVTYGSIVIDLKEGRPIDLLGDRETDSFREWMQAHGQVELVSRDRSTDYSSAIAALDKPVTEIADKFHLVKNIYERFGKLIAEHYDDYRRAVRKIEEVEEAVHETAAEKTPKPQKTDSRDIMFKEVKELQSKGFKPTTISKKLGIARQTATKYCRMERLPARNSKLRNQYYRYDKYVEQECAKGRSMSSIFEEIKSQGFSGSLTPFYDHYKYLSDGHRGYRPKGWKPAMKNRPKDERSELVPIKALTAMVDKAIRQKDMTEEETATLGILNTLGWFREMYNATERFYAIITGSDTTELIRWMKKYWKTPIATLKTFILGIMKDYKAVRNTIKLNVTNGITEGYVNKLKAVKRLMYGRAGIELLKNKLVLEHVLFN
;
A
#
# COMPACT_ATOMS: atom_id res chain seq x y z
N MET A 1 41.52 -20.36 -3.57
CA MET A 1 40.86 -21.60 -3.12
C MET A 1 39.59 -21.19 -2.38
N TYR A 2 38.42 -21.24 -2.99
CA TYR A 2 37.16 -20.89 -2.33
C TYR A 2 36.47 -22.18 -1.87
N LYS A 3 36.23 -22.30 -0.57
CA LYS A 3 35.43 -23.40 0.01
C LYS A 3 33.94 -23.10 -0.22
N TYR A 4 33.22 -24.00 -0.84
CA TYR A 4 31.77 -24.02 -0.86
C TYR A 4 31.19 -24.45 0.50
N PRO A 5 29.97 -24.03 0.89
CA PRO A 5 29.39 -24.34 2.20
C PRO A 5 29.20 -25.82 2.51
N ASN A 6 29.32 -26.71 1.55
CA ASN A 6 29.09 -28.15 1.69
C ASN A 6 30.37 -29.00 1.62
N GLY A 7 31.53 -28.45 1.89
CA GLY A 7 32.72 -29.28 2.14
C GLY A 7 33.35 -30.00 0.95
N ASP A 8 32.75 -29.95 -0.25
CA ASP A 8 33.23 -30.70 -1.40
C ASP A 8 34.49 -30.08 -2.00
N LYS A 9 35.61 -30.74 -1.78
CA LYS A 9 36.85 -30.49 -2.49
C LYS A 9 36.68 -30.96 -3.93
N VAL A 10 36.47 -29.99 -4.86
CA VAL A 10 36.61 -30.29 -6.28
C VAL A 10 38.08 -30.51 -6.55
N THR A 11 38.52 -31.77 -6.51
CA THR A 11 39.80 -32.17 -7.09
C THR A 11 39.66 -31.93 -8.60
N THR A 12 40.42 -30.96 -9.09
CA THR A 12 40.66 -30.78 -10.53
C THR A 12 41.42 -32.01 -11.04
N LYS A 13 40.70 -33.07 -11.41
CA LYS A 13 41.26 -34.06 -12.32
C LYS A 13 41.61 -33.27 -13.59
N LYS A 14 42.90 -33.25 -13.97
CA LYS A 14 43.35 -32.81 -15.29
C LYS A 14 42.54 -33.61 -16.32
N LEU A 15 41.55 -32.97 -16.93
CA LEU A 15 40.91 -33.51 -18.11
C LEU A 15 41.94 -33.41 -19.23
N GLU A 16 42.58 -34.51 -19.52
CA GLU A 16 43.44 -34.65 -20.68
C GLU A 16 42.60 -34.58 -21.94
N TYR A 17 42.69 -33.51 -22.70
CA TYR A 17 42.04 -33.26 -23.97
C TYR A 17 42.58 -34.13 -25.10
N GLY A 18 43.05 -35.35 -24.82
CA GLY A 18 43.76 -36.19 -25.78
C GLY A 18 42.87 -37.09 -26.64
N ASN A 19 41.70 -37.52 -26.18
CA ASN A 19 40.93 -38.55 -26.89
C ASN A 19 39.41 -38.34 -26.77
N LEU A 20 38.88 -37.20 -27.25
CA LEU A 20 37.46 -37.10 -27.57
C LEU A 20 37.25 -37.64 -28.98
N VAL A 21 37.18 -38.97 -29.08
CA VAL A 21 36.73 -39.68 -30.28
C VAL A 21 35.32 -39.17 -30.64
N THR A 22 35.17 -38.81 -31.88
CA THR A 22 33.88 -38.48 -32.54
C THR A 22 32.98 -39.72 -32.55
N THR A 23 32.38 -40.08 -31.44
CA THR A 23 31.23 -40.95 -31.41
C THR A 23 30.02 -40.13 -31.87
N LYS A 24 29.31 -40.62 -32.89
CA LYS A 24 28.02 -40.08 -33.30
C LYS A 24 27.17 -39.85 -32.06
N LEU A 25 26.78 -38.59 -31.86
CA LEU A 25 25.83 -38.22 -30.78
C LEU A 25 24.58 -39.08 -30.94
N PRO A 26 24.11 -39.77 -29.88
CA PRO A 26 22.77 -40.30 -29.92
C PRO A 26 21.82 -39.10 -30.17
N GLU A 27 20.77 -39.33 -30.96
CA GLU A 27 19.76 -38.32 -31.33
C GLU A 27 18.94 -37.86 -30.12
N CYS A 28 19.59 -37.23 -29.15
CA CYS A 28 18.94 -36.50 -28.02
C CYS A 28 18.61 -35.10 -28.49
N ASP A 29 17.67 -34.98 -29.37
CA ASP A 29 17.48 -33.85 -30.22
C ASP A 29 17.02 -32.53 -29.56
N GLY A 30 16.27 -32.58 -28.48
CA GLY A 30 15.66 -31.37 -27.89
C GLY A 30 16.66 -30.47 -27.17
N ILE A 31 17.42 -31.02 -26.22
CA ILE A 31 18.35 -30.23 -25.38
C ILE A 31 19.53 -29.72 -26.22
N SER A 32 20.08 -30.57 -27.08
CA SER A 32 21.19 -30.19 -27.97
C SER A 32 20.78 -29.07 -28.94
N LYS A 33 19.54 -29.08 -29.46
CA LYS A 33 19.02 -28.00 -30.33
C LYS A 33 18.88 -26.68 -29.56
N ILE A 34 18.45 -26.69 -28.32
CA ILE A 34 18.36 -25.47 -27.47
C ILE A 34 19.75 -24.86 -27.29
N TYR A 35 20.77 -25.65 -26.96
CA TYR A 35 22.12 -25.14 -26.81
C TYR A 35 22.72 -24.69 -28.16
N LEU A 36 22.41 -25.36 -29.27
CA LEU A 36 22.87 -24.97 -30.57
C LEU A 36 22.29 -23.62 -31.00
N SER A 37 21.03 -23.34 -30.72
CA SER A 37 20.42 -22.03 -30.99
C SER A 37 21.10 -20.88 -30.25
N SER A 38 21.73 -21.15 -29.11
CA SER A 38 22.54 -20.19 -28.36
C SER A 38 24.03 -20.14 -28.79
N GLY A 39 24.41 -20.86 -29.85
CA GLY A 39 25.78 -20.91 -30.38
C GLY A 39 26.71 -21.89 -29.68
N LEU A 40 26.17 -22.84 -28.94
CA LEU A 40 26.90 -23.90 -28.22
C LEU A 40 26.65 -25.26 -28.88
N LEU A 41 27.72 -25.96 -29.23
CA LEU A 41 27.66 -27.34 -29.71
C LEU A 41 27.86 -28.29 -28.54
N VAL A 42 26.85 -29.02 -28.17
CA VAL A 42 26.90 -30.07 -27.11
C VAL A 42 27.61 -31.29 -27.68
N GLN A 43 28.62 -31.77 -26.95
CA GLN A 43 29.40 -32.95 -27.28
C GLN A 43 28.93 -34.17 -26.50
N ASN A 44 28.58 -33.99 -25.20
CA ASN A 44 28.10 -35.06 -24.35
C ASN A 44 27.23 -34.47 -23.23
N ILE A 45 26.31 -35.29 -22.71
CA ILE A 45 25.51 -35.01 -21.52
C ILE A 45 25.56 -36.27 -20.64
N GLU A 46 25.99 -36.07 -19.40
CA GLU A 46 26.05 -37.13 -18.38
C GLU A 46 25.23 -36.74 -17.16
N GLN A 47 24.66 -37.70 -16.48
CA GLN A 47 23.99 -37.49 -15.21
C GLN A 47 24.70 -38.30 -14.13
N SER A 48 25.18 -37.64 -13.09
CA SER A 48 25.72 -38.27 -11.90
C SER A 48 25.40 -37.43 -10.66
N ASP A 49 25.14 -38.09 -9.54
CA ASP A 49 24.88 -37.46 -8.23
C ASP A 49 23.78 -36.39 -8.26
N GLY A 50 22.76 -36.57 -9.09
CA GLY A 50 21.66 -35.59 -9.25
C GLY A 50 22.07 -34.31 -9.99
N VAL A 51 23.17 -34.33 -10.75
CA VAL A 51 23.68 -33.23 -11.54
C VAL A 51 23.77 -33.63 -13.02
N PHE A 52 23.30 -32.78 -13.91
CA PHE A 52 23.55 -32.90 -15.35
C PHE A 52 24.85 -32.19 -15.71
N HIS A 53 25.79 -32.94 -16.26
CA HIS A 53 27.07 -32.48 -16.76
C HIS A 53 27.00 -32.34 -18.27
N VAL A 54 27.02 -31.12 -18.78
CA VAL A 54 26.93 -30.82 -20.23
C VAL A 54 28.31 -30.41 -20.72
N TYR A 55 28.86 -31.19 -21.65
CA TYR A 55 30.14 -30.88 -22.30
C TYR A 55 29.85 -30.19 -23.62
N ALA A 56 30.32 -28.94 -23.76
CA ALA A 56 29.99 -28.11 -24.93
C ALA A 56 31.20 -27.30 -25.40
N THR A 57 31.15 -26.92 -26.67
CA THR A 57 32.11 -26.01 -27.33
C THR A 57 31.35 -24.95 -28.12
N SER A 58 32.06 -23.92 -28.61
CA SER A 58 31.47 -22.97 -29.54
C SER A 58 31.14 -23.64 -30.88
N SER A 59 29.97 -23.35 -31.45
CA SER A 59 29.59 -23.76 -32.81
C SER A 59 30.33 -22.96 -33.91
N SER A 60 30.91 -21.82 -33.56
CA SER A 60 31.67 -20.98 -34.49
C SER A 60 32.98 -21.64 -34.89
N LYS A 61 33.38 -21.49 -36.18
CA LYS A 61 34.68 -21.96 -36.69
C LYS A 61 35.82 -20.93 -36.48
N GLU A 62 35.50 -19.68 -36.20
CA GLU A 62 36.44 -18.57 -36.00
C GLU A 62 36.10 -17.74 -34.77
N GLY A 63 37.07 -17.00 -34.24
CA GLY A 63 36.86 -16.05 -33.15
C GLY A 63 37.01 -14.62 -33.66
N THR A 64 36.19 -13.70 -33.12
CA THR A 64 36.29 -12.26 -33.38
C THR A 64 36.97 -11.56 -32.22
N CYS A 65 38.04 -10.81 -32.50
CA CYS A 65 38.74 -10.05 -31.46
C CYS A 65 37.83 -8.95 -30.89
N PRO A 66 37.57 -8.93 -29.57
CA PRO A 66 36.65 -7.94 -28.99
C PRO A 66 37.24 -6.54 -28.90
N TYR A 67 38.52 -6.37 -29.21
CA TYR A 67 39.20 -5.07 -29.11
C TYR A 67 39.29 -4.36 -30.47
N CYS A 68 39.42 -5.11 -31.59
CA CYS A 68 39.58 -4.53 -32.92
C CYS A 68 38.66 -5.13 -34.01
N GLY A 69 37.78 -6.08 -33.66
CA GLY A 69 36.87 -6.72 -34.61
C GLY A 69 37.54 -7.73 -35.57
N HIS A 70 38.88 -7.94 -35.54
CA HIS A 70 39.59 -8.85 -36.43
C HIS A 70 39.15 -10.30 -36.19
N LYS A 71 38.87 -11.03 -37.27
CA LYS A 71 38.53 -12.45 -37.25
C LYS A 71 39.75 -13.33 -37.35
N SER A 72 39.84 -14.37 -36.54
CA SER A 72 40.97 -15.31 -36.53
C SER A 72 40.50 -16.74 -36.44
N LYS A 73 41.20 -17.63 -37.18
CA LYS A 73 41.04 -19.09 -37.11
C LYS A 73 42.21 -19.77 -36.42
N LYS A 74 43.31 -19.02 -36.17
CA LYS A 74 44.51 -19.57 -35.57
C LYS A 74 44.39 -19.64 -34.05
N VAL A 75 44.19 -20.84 -33.54
CA VAL A 75 44.06 -21.11 -32.12
C VAL A 75 45.40 -21.04 -31.45
N HIS A 76 45.50 -20.24 -30.37
CA HIS A 76 46.67 -20.18 -29.48
C HIS A 76 46.61 -21.27 -28.43
N SER A 77 45.49 -21.39 -27.70
CA SER A 77 45.32 -22.36 -26.60
C SER A 77 43.82 -22.64 -26.35
N ARG A 78 43.57 -23.65 -25.53
CA ARG A 78 42.22 -24.00 -25.08
C ARG A 78 42.16 -24.10 -23.57
N TYR A 79 41.01 -23.82 -22.97
CA TYR A 79 40.74 -24.01 -21.55
C TYR A 79 39.25 -24.29 -21.34
N VAL A 80 38.91 -24.84 -20.18
CA VAL A 80 37.51 -25.14 -19.83
C VAL A 80 36.99 -24.09 -18.86
N ARG A 81 35.78 -23.60 -19.13
CA ARG A 81 34.99 -22.79 -18.19
C ARG A 81 33.89 -23.64 -17.61
N VAL A 82 33.66 -23.52 -16.29
CA VAL A 82 32.53 -24.12 -15.62
C VAL A 82 31.43 -23.08 -15.51
N ILE A 83 30.30 -23.37 -16.12
CA ILE A 83 29.14 -22.47 -16.23
C ILE A 83 27.92 -23.18 -15.64
N HIS A 84 27.16 -22.49 -14.79
CA HIS A 84 25.89 -23.00 -14.29
C HIS A 84 24.74 -22.56 -15.19
N ASP A 85 23.78 -23.43 -15.40
CA ASP A 85 22.59 -23.17 -16.21
C ASP A 85 21.32 -23.35 -15.38
N LEU A 86 20.17 -23.13 -16.01
CA LEU A 86 18.86 -23.46 -15.44
C LEU A 86 18.82 -24.99 -15.15
N SER A 87 18.12 -25.35 -14.09
CA SER A 87 17.93 -26.75 -13.72
C SER A 87 17.06 -27.50 -14.75
N ILE A 88 17.31 -28.77 -14.89
CA ILE A 88 16.48 -29.69 -15.66
C ILE A 88 15.80 -30.64 -14.68
N LEU A 89 14.45 -30.67 -14.66
CA LEU A 89 13.66 -31.51 -13.76
C LEU A 89 14.04 -31.34 -12.26
N GLY A 90 14.43 -30.12 -11.85
CA GLY A 90 14.88 -29.83 -10.50
C GLY A 90 16.36 -30.20 -10.22
N HIS A 91 17.04 -30.84 -11.17
CA HIS A 91 18.45 -31.20 -11.05
C HIS A 91 19.35 -30.08 -11.53
N ARG A 92 20.45 -29.86 -10.83
CA ARG A 92 21.48 -28.87 -11.17
C ARG A 92 22.10 -29.18 -12.52
N VAL A 93 22.38 -28.14 -13.32
CA VAL A 93 23.08 -28.23 -14.61
C VAL A 93 24.42 -27.52 -14.54
N ILE A 94 25.48 -28.21 -14.93
CA ILE A 94 26.83 -27.68 -15.05
C ILE A 94 27.34 -27.87 -16.48
N ILE A 95 27.66 -26.77 -17.14
CA ILE A 95 28.24 -26.78 -18.47
C ILE A 95 29.76 -26.68 -18.36
N TYR A 96 30.45 -27.67 -18.90
CA TYR A 96 31.90 -27.65 -19.11
C TYR A 96 32.17 -27.14 -20.52
N LEU A 97 32.39 -25.82 -20.62
CA LEU A 97 32.50 -25.13 -21.88
C LEU A 97 33.97 -25.03 -22.31
N GLY A 98 34.30 -25.75 -23.36
CA GLY A 98 35.60 -25.63 -24.05
C GLY A 98 35.70 -24.30 -24.79
N VAL A 99 36.61 -23.43 -24.35
CA VAL A 99 36.85 -22.10 -24.89
C VAL A 99 38.22 -22.04 -25.54
N ARG A 100 38.26 -21.47 -26.77
CA ARG A 100 39.52 -21.28 -27.53
C ARG A 100 40.04 -19.86 -27.30
N LYS A 101 41.35 -19.76 -27.22
CA LYS A 101 42.09 -18.50 -27.31
C LYS A 101 42.71 -18.39 -28.67
N PHE A 102 42.52 -17.29 -29.38
CA PHE A 102 43.00 -17.07 -30.73
C PHE A 102 44.11 -16.03 -30.77
N PHE A 103 44.99 -16.09 -31.75
CA PHE A 103 45.90 -15.01 -32.08
C PHE A 103 45.14 -13.86 -32.76
N CYS A 104 45.45 -12.63 -32.36
CA CYS A 104 45.03 -11.45 -33.13
C CYS A 104 46.17 -11.05 -34.08
N HIS A 105 45.91 -11.11 -35.36
CA HIS A 105 46.90 -10.74 -36.40
C HIS A 105 46.75 -9.29 -36.87
N ASN A 106 45.91 -8.50 -36.25
CA ASN A 106 45.81 -7.07 -36.56
C ASN A 106 46.96 -6.32 -35.87
N HIS A 107 47.91 -5.82 -36.66
CA HIS A 107 49.08 -5.07 -36.17
C HIS A 107 48.72 -3.75 -35.44
N LYS A 108 47.49 -3.24 -35.65
CA LYS A 108 46.98 -2.06 -34.93
C LYS A 108 46.29 -2.40 -33.61
N CYS A 109 46.26 -3.66 -33.21
CA CYS A 109 45.60 -4.09 -31.98
C CYS A 109 46.63 -4.33 -30.85
N ASP A 110 46.43 -3.73 -29.71
CA ASP A 110 47.29 -3.88 -28.51
C ASP A 110 47.26 -5.29 -27.92
N LYS A 111 46.42 -6.17 -28.41
CA LYS A 111 46.25 -7.52 -27.87
C LYS A 111 46.72 -8.56 -28.88
N ALA A 112 47.79 -9.29 -28.51
CA ALA A 112 48.30 -10.37 -29.34
C ALA A 112 47.35 -11.60 -29.34
N THR A 113 46.58 -11.80 -28.29
CA THR A 113 45.63 -12.93 -28.19
C THR A 113 44.31 -12.49 -27.54
N PHE A 114 43.25 -13.22 -27.89
CA PHE A 114 41.93 -13.00 -27.30
C PHE A 114 41.21 -14.33 -27.10
N ALA A 115 40.34 -14.41 -26.05
CA ALA A 115 39.43 -15.53 -25.87
C ALA A 115 38.16 -15.33 -26.73
N GLU A 116 37.70 -16.39 -27.36
CA GLU A 116 36.42 -16.36 -28.07
C GLU A 116 35.26 -16.06 -27.09
N GLN A 117 34.19 -15.52 -27.67
CA GLN A 117 32.92 -15.36 -26.99
C GLN A 117 31.96 -16.43 -27.55
N PRO A 118 31.83 -17.59 -26.85
CA PRO A 118 31.01 -18.68 -27.36
C PRO A 118 29.53 -18.37 -27.15
N GLY A 119 28.81 -18.29 -28.29
CA GLY A 119 27.36 -18.07 -28.26
C GLY A 119 26.89 -16.74 -27.69
N THR A 120 25.59 -16.64 -27.50
CA THR A 120 24.89 -15.45 -26.96
C THR A 120 24.53 -15.59 -25.48
N GLU A 121 24.51 -16.83 -24.97
CA GLU A 121 24.08 -17.14 -23.61
C GLU A 121 25.19 -17.07 -22.55
N VAL A 122 26.46 -16.98 -22.94
CA VAL A 122 27.60 -17.03 -22.01
C VAL A 122 28.49 -15.81 -22.22
N PHE A 123 28.40 -14.85 -21.32
CA PHE A 123 29.26 -13.65 -21.36
C PHE A 123 30.65 -13.89 -20.76
N ARG A 124 31.59 -13.03 -21.13
CA ARG A 124 32.96 -13.03 -20.58
C ARG A 124 32.91 -12.91 -19.05
N TYR A 125 33.76 -13.67 -18.39
CA TYR A 125 33.92 -13.68 -16.91
C TYR A 125 32.66 -14.10 -16.13
N ARG A 126 31.57 -14.52 -16.79
CA ARG A 126 30.37 -15.02 -16.13
C ARG A 126 30.50 -16.53 -15.84
N ARG A 127 29.91 -16.94 -14.71
CA ARG A 127 29.84 -18.35 -14.30
C ARG A 127 28.45 -18.95 -14.43
N ARG A 128 27.53 -18.21 -15.02
CA ARG A 128 26.15 -18.64 -15.31
C ARG A 128 25.79 -18.22 -16.73
N THR A 129 24.84 -18.94 -17.31
CA THR A 129 24.20 -18.53 -18.57
C THR A 129 23.34 -17.28 -18.33
N CYS A 130 23.10 -16.49 -19.40
CA CYS A 130 22.26 -15.30 -19.34
C CYS A 130 20.86 -15.62 -18.80
N ARG A 131 20.22 -16.68 -19.32
CA ARG A 131 18.91 -17.14 -18.86
C ARG A 131 18.89 -17.53 -17.37
N CYS A 132 19.97 -18.14 -16.87
CA CYS A 132 20.09 -18.46 -15.46
C CYS A 132 20.23 -17.18 -14.61
N GLU A 133 21.02 -16.20 -15.06
CA GLU A 133 21.14 -14.90 -14.38
C GLU A 133 19.80 -14.15 -14.33
N VAL A 134 19.05 -14.14 -15.43
CA VAL A 134 17.70 -13.55 -15.50
C VAL A 134 16.73 -14.24 -14.54
N ALA A 135 16.74 -15.58 -14.50
CA ALA A 135 15.89 -16.33 -13.56
C ALA A 135 16.22 -16.02 -12.08
N VAL A 136 17.51 -15.93 -11.76
CA VAL A 136 17.99 -15.52 -10.43
C VAL A 136 17.54 -14.09 -10.10
N ALA A 137 17.64 -13.17 -11.04
CA ALA A 137 17.22 -11.78 -10.85
C ALA A 137 15.71 -11.68 -10.67
N ARG A 138 14.90 -12.35 -11.51
CA ARG A 138 13.43 -12.40 -11.38
C ARG A 138 13.00 -12.90 -9.99
N GLN A 139 13.63 -13.97 -9.50
CA GLN A 139 13.35 -14.48 -8.16
C GLN A 139 13.78 -13.49 -7.06
N GLY A 140 14.94 -12.85 -7.25
CA GLY A 140 15.45 -11.82 -6.34
C GLY A 140 14.60 -10.56 -6.30
N ILE A 141 13.96 -10.17 -7.40
CA ILE A 141 13.01 -9.04 -7.47
C ILE A 141 11.75 -9.38 -6.68
N SER A 142 11.18 -10.55 -6.94
CA SER A 142 9.86 -10.96 -6.41
C SER A 142 9.87 -11.28 -4.91
N THR A 143 11.06 -11.57 -4.31
CA THR A 143 11.18 -11.97 -2.90
C THR A 143 12.38 -11.29 -2.22
N SER A 144 12.61 -11.58 -0.93
CA SER A 144 13.89 -11.20 -0.28
C SER A 144 15.04 -12.05 -0.84
N SER A 145 16.27 -11.52 -0.81
CA SER A 145 17.46 -12.24 -1.30
C SER A 145 17.68 -13.60 -0.60
N ASN A 146 17.35 -13.69 0.68
CA ASN A 146 17.42 -14.96 1.43
C ASN A 146 16.34 -15.94 0.97
N SER A 147 15.11 -15.48 0.75
CA SER A 147 14.02 -16.32 0.22
C SER A 147 14.33 -16.76 -1.20
N ALA A 148 14.82 -15.85 -2.06
CA ALA A 148 15.26 -16.17 -3.41
C ALA A 148 16.34 -17.25 -3.42
N SER A 149 17.36 -17.11 -2.58
CA SER A 149 18.44 -18.09 -2.43
C SER A 149 17.90 -19.48 -2.06
N ARG A 150 16.98 -19.55 -1.09
CA ARG A 150 16.35 -20.83 -0.67
C ARG A 150 15.51 -21.46 -1.78
N LEU A 151 14.65 -20.67 -2.41
CA LEU A 151 13.76 -21.15 -3.50
C LEU A 151 14.57 -21.64 -4.71
N LEU A 152 15.60 -20.89 -5.11
CA LEU A 152 16.48 -21.27 -6.20
C LEU A 152 17.27 -22.54 -5.87
N SER A 153 17.74 -22.70 -4.64
CA SER A 153 18.43 -23.93 -4.22
C SER A 153 17.51 -25.14 -4.26
N LEU A 154 16.26 -25.01 -3.81
CA LEU A 154 15.25 -26.07 -3.92
C LEU A 154 14.90 -26.41 -5.38
N SER A 155 15.04 -25.45 -6.28
CA SER A 155 14.84 -25.63 -7.72
C SER A 155 16.09 -26.10 -8.48
N GLY A 156 17.13 -26.55 -7.79
CA GLY A 156 18.37 -27.04 -8.43
C GLY A 156 19.35 -25.93 -8.87
N ILE A 157 19.17 -24.69 -8.43
CA ILE A 157 20.06 -23.55 -8.71
C ILE A 157 20.66 -23.04 -7.38
N PRO A 158 21.65 -23.74 -6.81
CA PRO A 158 22.25 -23.33 -5.54
C PRO A 158 23.00 -22.00 -5.69
N ILE A 159 22.54 -20.98 -4.98
CA ILE A 159 23.11 -19.63 -5.03
C ILE A 159 22.99 -18.95 -3.67
N SER A 160 24.00 -18.14 -3.30
CA SER A 160 23.96 -17.37 -2.06
C SER A 160 23.13 -16.09 -2.20
N SER A 161 22.53 -15.63 -1.10
CA SER A 161 21.77 -14.37 -1.04
C SER A 161 22.61 -13.15 -1.45
N SER A 162 23.89 -13.15 -1.11
CA SER A 162 24.83 -12.09 -1.53
C SER A 162 25.08 -12.07 -3.04
N THR A 163 25.04 -13.23 -3.70
CA THR A 163 25.14 -13.30 -5.16
C THR A 163 23.85 -12.79 -5.82
N VAL A 164 22.69 -13.10 -5.26
CA VAL A 164 21.40 -12.54 -5.73
C VAL A 164 21.44 -11.01 -5.69
N LEU A 165 21.87 -10.41 -4.57
CA LEU A 165 21.99 -8.95 -4.45
C LEU A 165 22.96 -8.36 -5.45
N ARG A 166 24.12 -9.01 -5.68
CA ARG A 166 25.12 -8.56 -6.66
C ARG A 166 24.57 -8.61 -8.09
N ASP A 167 23.78 -9.62 -8.40
CA ASP A 167 23.16 -9.73 -9.72
C ASP A 167 22.11 -8.64 -9.94
N LEU A 168 21.27 -8.34 -8.94
CA LEU A 168 20.32 -7.23 -9.00
C LEU A 168 21.02 -5.88 -9.24
N HIS A 169 22.12 -5.64 -8.53
CA HIS A 169 22.89 -4.41 -8.72
C HIS A 169 23.50 -4.33 -10.14
N ARG A 170 24.09 -5.41 -10.61
CA ARG A 170 24.79 -5.47 -11.91
C ARG A 170 23.87 -5.37 -13.11
N LEU A 171 22.68 -5.95 -13.02
CA LEU A 171 21.72 -5.97 -14.14
C LEU A 171 20.89 -4.67 -14.24
N CYS A 172 20.91 -3.83 -13.21
CA CYS A 172 20.22 -2.56 -13.23
C CYS A 172 20.87 -1.61 -14.26
N PRO A 173 20.08 -1.00 -15.16
CA PRO A 173 20.58 0.02 -16.07
C PRO A 173 21.23 1.18 -15.29
N SER A 174 22.33 1.72 -15.82
CA SER A 174 23.09 2.80 -15.18
C SER A 174 22.60 4.20 -15.54
N SER A 175 21.91 4.36 -16.68
CA SER A 175 21.41 5.65 -17.17
C SER A 175 20.24 5.48 -18.13
N TYR A 176 19.46 6.55 -18.29
CA TYR A 176 18.38 6.69 -19.27
C TYR A 176 18.60 8.02 -20.02
N GLU A 177 19.14 7.99 -21.23
CA GLU A 177 19.54 9.18 -21.98
C GLU A 177 18.37 9.88 -22.68
N ASP A 178 17.26 9.21 -22.92
CA ASP A 178 16.12 9.64 -23.74
C ASP A 178 14.89 10.08 -22.95
N VAL A 179 14.99 10.19 -21.62
CA VAL A 179 13.89 10.60 -20.75
C VAL A 179 13.69 12.11 -20.79
N ARG A 180 12.52 12.56 -21.29
CA ARG A 180 12.17 13.99 -21.40
C ARG A 180 11.03 14.41 -20.48
N GLU A 181 10.14 13.49 -20.13
CA GLU A 181 8.95 13.75 -19.34
C GLU A 181 8.98 12.89 -18.08
N ILE A 182 8.99 13.52 -16.91
CA ILE A 182 9.05 12.79 -15.64
C ILE A 182 7.89 13.13 -14.72
N GLY A 183 7.50 12.11 -13.93
CA GLY A 183 6.67 12.27 -12.76
C GLY A 183 7.53 12.13 -11.50
N VAL A 184 7.35 13.03 -10.55
CA VAL A 184 8.00 12.97 -9.25
C VAL A 184 6.95 13.00 -8.14
N ASP A 185 7.17 12.16 -7.11
CA ASP A 185 6.32 12.11 -5.92
C ASP A 185 7.15 11.76 -4.70
N ASP A 186 6.64 12.07 -3.51
CA ASP A 186 7.30 11.69 -2.27
C ASP A 186 6.89 10.27 -1.81
N TRP A 187 7.81 9.59 -1.15
CA TRP A 187 7.53 8.31 -0.51
C TRP A 187 8.16 8.25 0.89
N ALA A 188 7.44 7.67 1.84
CA ALA A 188 7.92 7.57 3.19
C ALA A 188 8.93 6.43 3.36
N TRP A 189 10.19 6.79 3.61
CA TRP A 189 11.21 5.83 4.06
C TRP A 189 10.89 5.34 5.47
N ARG A 190 10.71 6.28 6.42
CA ARG A 190 10.13 6.01 7.74
C ARG A 190 8.98 6.98 7.95
N LYS A 191 7.76 6.43 8.04
CA LYS A 191 6.54 7.23 8.14
C LYS A 191 6.67 8.27 9.26
N GLY A 192 6.50 9.54 8.91
CA GLY A 192 6.59 10.67 9.84
C GLY A 192 8.01 11.11 10.21
N VAL A 193 9.07 10.47 9.67
CA VAL A 193 10.47 10.79 10.01
C VAL A 193 11.30 11.14 8.78
N THR A 194 11.38 10.25 7.79
CA THR A 194 12.18 10.47 6.58
C THR A 194 11.38 10.14 5.33
N TYR A 195 11.53 11.01 4.34
CA TYR A 195 10.90 10.88 3.02
C TYR A 195 11.99 10.91 1.96
N GLY A 196 11.73 10.29 0.83
CA GLY A 196 12.54 10.34 -0.36
C GLY A 196 11.68 10.67 -1.57
N SER A 197 12.29 10.86 -2.74
CA SER A 197 11.57 11.11 -3.99
C SER A 197 11.70 9.92 -4.92
N ILE A 198 10.62 9.61 -5.64
CA ILE A 198 10.63 8.65 -6.74
C ILE A 198 10.51 9.40 -8.06
N VAL A 199 11.29 8.99 -9.04
CA VAL A 199 11.27 9.60 -10.38
C VAL A 199 10.86 8.54 -11.40
N ILE A 200 9.84 8.85 -12.19
CA ILE A 200 9.21 7.97 -13.17
C ILE A 200 9.27 8.63 -14.54
N ASP A 201 9.66 7.89 -15.57
CA ASP A 201 9.47 8.26 -16.97
C ASP A 201 7.97 8.14 -17.30
N LEU A 202 7.30 9.26 -17.56
CA LEU A 202 5.85 9.29 -17.84
C LEU A 202 5.50 8.73 -19.21
N LYS A 203 6.41 8.81 -20.17
CA LYS A 203 6.19 8.33 -21.52
C LYS A 203 6.23 6.81 -21.58
N GLU A 204 7.26 6.20 -21.00
CA GLU A 204 7.46 4.75 -21.01
C GLU A 204 6.79 4.08 -19.78
N GLY A 205 6.31 4.84 -18.82
CA GLY A 205 5.66 4.32 -17.61
C GLY A 205 6.61 3.51 -16.73
N ARG A 206 7.88 3.87 -16.65
CA ARG A 206 8.93 3.11 -15.93
C ARG A 206 9.60 3.93 -14.83
N PRO A 207 9.96 3.30 -13.70
CA PRO A 207 10.75 3.97 -12.68
C PRO A 207 12.20 4.14 -13.18
N ILE A 208 12.78 5.30 -12.95
CA ILE A 208 14.14 5.63 -13.33
C ILE A 208 15.06 5.88 -12.16
N ASP A 209 14.55 6.50 -11.09
CA ASP A 209 15.38 6.76 -9.92
C ASP A 209 14.61 6.83 -8.60
N LEU A 210 15.35 6.66 -7.49
CA LEU A 210 14.92 6.93 -6.13
C LEU A 210 15.95 7.84 -5.44
N LEU A 211 15.51 9.00 -4.97
CA LEU A 211 16.33 9.90 -4.19
C LEU A 211 16.14 9.64 -2.68
N GLY A 212 17.22 9.84 -1.92
CA GLY A 212 17.26 9.54 -0.48
C GLY A 212 16.47 10.48 0.39
N ASP A 213 16.17 11.64 -0.14
CA ASP A 213 15.41 12.70 0.48
C ASP A 213 14.45 13.36 -0.53
N ARG A 214 13.73 14.37 -0.07
CA ARG A 214 12.85 15.19 -0.91
C ARG A 214 13.30 16.67 -0.91
N GLU A 215 14.56 16.91 -0.59
CA GLU A 215 15.09 18.25 -0.46
C GLU A 215 15.29 18.91 -1.83
N THR A 216 15.14 20.23 -1.85
CA THR A 216 15.28 21.06 -3.05
C THR A 216 16.62 20.82 -3.74
N ASP A 217 17.71 20.75 -2.97
CA ASP A 217 19.06 20.61 -3.51
C ASP A 217 19.28 19.25 -4.18
N SER A 218 18.87 18.16 -3.55
CA SER A 218 19.02 16.80 -4.11
C SER A 218 18.25 16.65 -5.42
N PHE A 219 17.03 17.17 -5.50
CA PHE A 219 16.26 17.10 -6.74
C PHE A 219 16.83 18.03 -7.82
N ARG A 220 17.32 19.21 -7.44
CA ARG A 220 17.99 20.13 -8.36
C ARG A 220 19.25 19.50 -8.98
N GLU A 221 20.11 18.89 -8.17
CA GLU A 221 21.30 18.17 -8.63
C GLU A 221 20.94 17.04 -9.59
N TRP A 222 19.90 16.28 -9.25
CA TRP A 222 19.39 15.23 -10.15
C TRP A 222 18.93 15.82 -11.49
N MET A 223 18.18 16.91 -11.49
CA MET A 223 17.71 17.59 -12.71
C MET A 223 18.86 18.16 -13.54
N GLN A 224 19.90 18.68 -12.90
CA GLN A 224 21.10 19.18 -13.59
C GLN A 224 21.86 18.03 -14.30
N ALA A 225 21.97 16.87 -13.65
CA ALA A 225 22.57 15.67 -14.22
C ALA A 225 21.71 15.09 -15.39
N HIS A 226 20.42 15.39 -15.43
CA HIS A 226 19.47 14.94 -16.46
C HIS A 226 18.94 16.11 -17.29
N GLY A 227 19.87 16.87 -17.89
CA GLY A 227 19.59 18.09 -18.66
C GLY A 227 18.63 17.93 -19.83
N GLN A 228 18.32 16.72 -20.30
CA GLN A 228 17.36 16.41 -21.35
C GLN A 228 15.89 16.47 -20.90
N VAL A 229 15.59 16.51 -19.60
CA VAL A 229 14.22 16.56 -19.08
C VAL A 229 13.57 17.91 -19.39
N GLU A 230 12.43 17.92 -20.04
CA GLU A 230 11.68 19.10 -20.50
C GLU A 230 10.39 19.34 -19.74
N LEU A 231 9.81 18.26 -19.14
CA LEU A 231 8.54 18.30 -18.43
C LEU A 231 8.61 17.54 -17.11
N VAL A 232 8.10 18.16 -16.05
CA VAL A 232 8.01 17.57 -14.70
C VAL A 232 6.58 17.65 -14.20
N SER A 233 5.96 16.49 -13.98
CA SER A 233 4.71 16.39 -13.23
C SER A 233 5.03 16.12 -11.76
N ARG A 234 4.53 16.97 -10.86
CA ARG A 234 4.81 16.94 -9.43
C ARG A 234 3.56 17.15 -8.58
N ASP A 235 3.63 16.73 -7.34
CA ASP A 235 2.72 17.23 -6.33
C ASP A 235 2.91 18.75 -6.14
N ARG A 236 2.09 19.37 -5.29
CA ARG A 236 2.19 20.80 -5.02
C ARG A 236 3.20 21.14 -3.92
N SER A 237 4.27 20.33 -3.74
CA SER A 237 5.37 20.63 -2.85
C SER A 237 6.14 21.85 -3.35
N THR A 238 6.52 22.72 -2.42
CA THR A 238 7.38 23.87 -2.69
C THR A 238 8.81 23.47 -3.02
N ASP A 239 9.25 22.32 -2.52
CA ASP A 239 10.63 21.84 -2.67
C ASP A 239 10.96 21.54 -4.14
N TYR A 240 10.08 20.78 -4.82
CA TYR A 240 10.24 20.49 -6.25
C TYR A 240 10.13 21.75 -7.14
N SER A 241 9.16 22.64 -6.85
CA SER A 241 9.02 23.86 -7.64
C SER A 241 10.21 24.81 -7.46
N SER A 242 10.77 24.91 -6.25
CA SER A 242 11.97 25.69 -5.99
C SER A 242 13.20 25.13 -6.69
N ALA A 243 13.34 23.81 -6.69
CA ALA A 243 14.42 23.13 -7.41
C ALA A 243 14.36 23.39 -8.92
N ILE A 244 13.17 23.31 -9.52
CA ILE A 244 12.95 23.56 -10.95
C ILE A 244 13.19 25.04 -11.28
N ALA A 245 12.69 25.96 -10.47
CA ALA A 245 12.88 27.39 -10.67
C ALA A 245 14.36 27.85 -10.58
N ALA A 246 15.21 27.08 -9.91
CA ALA A 246 16.65 27.34 -9.78
C ALA A 246 17.49 26.75 -10.93
N LEU A 247 16.87 26.14 -11.96
CA LEU A 247 17.57 25.62 -13.13
C LEU A 247 17.81 26.73 -14.16
N ASP A 248 18.94 26.68 -14.83
CA ASP A 248 19.30 27.64 -15.88
C ASP A 248 18.50 27.48 -17.19
N LYS A 249 17.70 26.40 -17.29
CA LYS A 249 16.87 26.12 -18.46
C LYS A 249 15.38 26.13 -18.11
N PRO A 250 14.50 26.49 -19.07
CA PRO A 250 13.06 26.38 -18.86
C PRO A 250 12.60 24.92 -18.82
N VAL A 251 11.86 24.55 -17.78
CA VAL A 251 11.22 23.25 -17.64
C VAL A 251 9.72 23.48 -17.49
N THR A 252 8.91 22.68 -18.18
CA THR A 252 7.45 22.73 -18.08
C THR A 252 6.99 21.99 -16.85
N GLU A 253 6.43 22.71 -15.87
CA GLU A 253 5.85 22.12 -14.67
C GLU A 253 4.37 21.82 -14.88
N ILE A 254 3.94 20.67 -14.36
CA ILE A 254 2.54 20.22 -14.29
C ILE A 254 2.23 19.85 -12.85
N ALA A 255 1.13 20.38 -12.31
CA ALA A 255 0.60 19.95 -11.02
C ALA A 255 -0.17 18.62 -11.18
N ASP A 256 0.06 17.66 -10.30
CA ASP A 256 -0.64 16.38 -10.35
C ASP A 256 -2.15 16.55 -10.15
N LYS A 257 -2.94 16.08 -11.15
CA LYS A 257 -4.41 16.10 -11.13
C LYS A 257 -5.00 15.41 -9.91
N PHE A 258 -4.45 14.25 -9.54
CA PHE A 258 -4.95 13.50 -8.40
C PHE A 258 -4.80 14.31 -7.11
N HIS A 259 -3.64 14.91 -6.89
CA HIS A 259 -3.37 15.75 -5.73
C HIS A 259 -4.23 17.03 -5.72
N LEU A 260 -4.50 17.63 -6.88
CA LEU A 260 -5.41 18.79 -6.98
C LEU A 260 -6.84 18.43 -6.55
N VAL A 261 -7.36 17.33 -7.09
CA VAL A 261 -8.70 16.84 -6.78
C VAL A 261 -8.78 16.39 -5.31
N LYS A 262 -7.82 15.61 -4.84
CA LYS A 262 -7.74 15.18 -3.44
C LYS A 262 -7.75 16.37 -2.47
N ASN A 263 -6.96 17.40 -2.75
CA ASN A 263 -6.86 18.58 -1.89
C ASN A 263 -8.19 19.32 -1.74
N ILE A 264 -8.99 19.48 -2.81
CA ILE A 264 -10.30 20.13 -2.68
C ILE A 264 -11.29 19.26 -1.89
N TYR A 265 -11.26 17.92 -2.06
CA TYR A 265 -12.09 17.01 -1.26
C TYR A 265 -11.69 16.99 0.22
N GLU A 266 -10.40 17.07 0.53
CA GLU A 266 -9.93 17.20 1.91
C GLU A 266 -10.40 18.51 2.56
N ARG A 267 -10.41 19.62 1.79
CA ARG A 267 -10.97 20.90 2.24
C ARG A 267 -12.48 20.80 2.46
N PHE A 268 -13.18 20.10 1.56
CA PHE A 268 -14.62 19.86 1.72
C PHE A 268 -14.89 19.01 2.97
N GLY A 269 -14.14 17.94 3.19
CA GLY A 269 -14.28 17.11 4.40
C GLY A 269 -14.05 17.90 5.70
N LYS A 270 -13.10 18.85 5.70
CA LYS A 270 -12.89 19.77 6.83
C LYS A 270 -14.09 20.68 7.05
N LEU A 271 -14.65 21.25 5.99
CA LEU A 271 -15.83 22.09 6.08
C LEU A 271 -17.05 21.31 6.60
N ILE A 272 -17.26 20.07 6.14
CA ILE A 272 -18.31 19.19 6.68
C ILE A 272 -18.09 18.96 8.18
N ALA A 273 -16.83 18.75 8.61
CA ALA A 273 -16.51 18.55 10.03
C ALA A 273 -16.82 19.80 10.87
N GLU A 274 -16.49 20.98 10.37
CA GLU A 274 -16.76 22.28 11.02
C GLU A 274 -18.26 22.53 11.19
N HIS A 275 -19.06 22.12 10.19
CA HIS A 275 -20.51 22.34 10.15
C HIS A 275 -21.37 21.08 10.36
N TYR A 276 -20.79 20.04 11.00
CA TYR A 276 -21.51 18.78 11.20
C TYR A 276 -22.76 18.92 12.06
N ASP A 277 -22.79 19.90 12.98
CA ASP A 277 -23.95 20.19 13.79
C ASP A 277 -25.11 20.84 13.00
N ASP A 278 -24.81 21.55 11.90
CA ASP A 278 -25.83 22.06 10.98
C ASP A 278 -26.52 20.90 10.25
N TYR A 279 -25.74 19.94 9.76
CA TYR A 279 -26.25 18.70 9.19
C TYR A 279 -27.14 17.94 10.18
N ARG A 280 -26.68 17.76 11.44
CA ARG A 280 -27.47 17.12 12.49
C ARG A 280 -28.80 17.83 12.74
N ARG A 281 -28.81 19.16 12.74
CA ARG A 281 -30.03 19.96 12.89
C ARG A 281 -30.97 19.82 11.70
N ALA A 282 -30.42 19.77 10.48
CA ALA A 282 -31.21 19.58 9.27
C ALA A 282 -31.91 18.21 9.25
N VAL A 283 -31.20 17.13 9.60
CA VAL A 283 -31.77 15.78 9.73
C VAL A 283 -32.92 15.78 10.76
N ARG A 284 -32.72 16.33 11.96
CA ARG A 284 -33.74 16.39 12.99
C ARG A 284 -35.00 17.12 12.56
N LYS A 285 -34.86 18.25 11.84
CA LYS A 285 -36.00 18.98 11.34
C LYS A 285 -36.84 18.16 10.37
N ILE A 286 -36.22 17.33 9.55
CA ILE A 286 -36.95 16.47 8.60
C ILE A 286 -37.66 15.36 9.38
N GLU A 287 -37.02 14.71 10.34
CA GLU A 287 -37.63 13.71 11.22
C GLU A 287 -38.86 14.28 11.95
N GLU A 288 -38.75 15.49 12.53
CA GLU A 288 -39.84 16.18 13.21
C GLU A 288 -41.02 16.48 12.26
N VAL A 289 -40.73 16.85 10.99
CA VAL A 289 -41.76 17.08 9.97
C VAL A 289 -42.42 15.76 9.55
N GLU A 290 -41.65 14.71 9.35
CA GLU A 290 -42.17 13.37 9.01
C GLU A 290 -43.03 12.80 10.15
N GLU A 291 -42.59 12.94 11.41
CA GLU A 291 -43.39 12.57 12.57
C GLU A 291 -44.72 13.36 12.65
N ALA A 292 -44.65 14.68 12.40
CA ALA A 292 -45.86 15.52 12.39
C ALA A 292 -46.83 15.16 11.24
N VAL A 293 -46.33 14.82 10.05
CA VAL A 293 -47.13 14.34 8.93
C VAL A 293 -47.75 12.98 9.23
N HIS A 294 -47.03 12.07 9.86
CA HIS A 294 -47.53 10.79 10.33
C HIS A 294 -48.59 10.94 11.44
N GLU A 295 -48.42 11.90 12.35
CA GLU A 295 -49.41 12.19 13.40
C GLU A 295 -50.70 12.79 12.84
N THR A 296 -50.63 13.60 11.76
CA THR A 296 -51.82 14.15 11.08
C THR A 296 -52.53 13.14 10.19
N ALA A 297 -51.82 12.11 9.67
CA ALA A 297 -52.40 11.03 8.87
C ALA A 297 -53.00 9.90 9.70
N ALA A 298 -52.60 9.79 10.97
CA ALA A 298 -53.12 8.79 11.90
C ALA A 298 -54.27 9.35 12.72
N GLU A 299 -55.48 9.45 12.13
CA GLU A 299 -56.72 9.58 12.88
C GLU A 299 -56.88 8.37 13.81
N LYS A 300 -56.71 8.65 15.13
CA LYS A 300 -57.33 7.98 16.29
C LYS A 300 -57.41 6.45 16.28
N THR A 301 -56.28 5.79 16.47
CA THR A 301 -56.27 4.52 17.19
C THR A 301 -55.56 4.72 18.54
N PRO A 302 -56.13 4.25 19.67
CA PRO A 302 -55.47 4.44 20.97
C PRO A 302 -54.13 3.71 20.97
N LYS A 303 -53.06 4.42 21.34
CA LYS A 303 -51.68 3.85 21.49
C LYS A 303 -51.76 2.62 22.37
N PRO A 304 -51.28 1.43 21.94
CA PRO A 304 -51.14 0.29 22.84
C PRO A 304 -50.14 0.68 23.92
N GLN A 305 -50.52 0.59 25.18
CA GLN A 305 -49.60 0.70 26.31
C GLN A 305 -48.44 -0.26 26.09
N LYS A 306 -47.20 0.24 26.08
CA LYS A 306 -45.99 -0.59 26.03
C LYS A 306 -45.96 -1.52 27.23
N THR A 307 -46.49 -2.73 27.06
CA THR A 307 -46.42 -3.79 28.07
C THR A 307 -44.97 -4.28 28.07
N ASP A 308 -44.27 -4.16 29.21
CA ASP A 308 -42.89 -4.63 29.38
C ASP A 308 -42.86 -6.14 29.04
N SER A 309 -41.98 -6.54 28.15
CA SER A 309 -41.80 -7.96 27.74
C SER A 309 -41.63 -8.90 28.92
N ARG A 310 -41.18 -8.37 30.05
CA ARG A 310 -41.03 -9.07 31.33
C ARG A 310 -42.38 -9.35 32.00
N ASP A 311 -43.34 -8.44 31.89
CA ASP A 311 -44.70 -8.60 32.44
C ASP A 311 -45.48 -9.63 31.62
N ILE A 312 -45.30 -9.66 30.30
CA ILE A 312 -45.87 -10.68 29.42
C ILE A 312 -45.33 -12.05 29.79
N MET A 313 -44.01 -12.19 29.89
CA MET A 313 -43.33 -13.44 30.26
C MET A 313 -43.76 -13.95 31.61
N PHE A 314 -43.93 -13.05 32.61
CA PHE A 314 -44.39 -13.42 33.94
C PHE A 314 -45.84 -13.95 33.91
N LYS A 315 -46.73 -13.31 33.14
CA LYS A 315 -48.13 -13.76 32.94
C LYS A 315 -48.17 -15.15 32.30
N GLU A 316 -47.38 -15.36 31.24
CA GLU A 316 -47.30 -16.68 30.56
C GLU A 316 -46.79 -17.78 31.48
N VAL A 317 -45.78 -17.52 32.32
CA VAL A 317 -45.29 -18.47 33.30
C VAL A 317 -46.39 -18.80 34.34
N LYS A 318 -47.15 -17.81 34.81
CA LYS A 318 -48.25 -18.00 35.78
C LYS A 318 -49.40 -18.77 35.17
N GLU A 319 -49.74 -18.52 33.93
CA GLU A 319 -50.81 -19.27 33.22
C GLU A 319 -50.41 -20.75 33.01
N LEU A 320 -49.17 -21.02 32.65
CA LEU A 320 -48.71 -22.41 32.55
C LEU A 320 -48.59 -23.10 33.89
N GLN A 321 -48.28 -22.35 34.96
CA GLN A 321 -48.25 -22.85 36.32
C GLN A 321 -49.67 -23.21 36.80
N SER A 322 -50.70 -22.39 36.52
CA SER A 322 -52.10 -22.67 36.84
C SER A 322 -52.65 -23.89 36.12
N LYS A 323 -52.11 -24.20 34.91
CA LYS A 323 -52.37 -25.43 34.15
C LYS A 323 -51.61 -26.66 34.66
N GLY A 324 -50.94 -26.57 35.82
CA GLY A 324 -50.28 -27.69 36.50
C GLY A 324 -48.87 -28.05 35.97
N PHE A 325 -48.27 -27.27 35.05
CA PHE A 325 -46.94 -27.53 34.53
C PHE A 325 -45.84 -27.25 35.54
N LYS A 326 -44.85 -28.13 35.63
CA LYS A 326 -43.67 -27.96 36.50
C LYS A 326 -42.72 -26.91 35.88
N PRO A 327 -41.90 -26.16 36.69
CA PRO A 327 -40.97 -25.14 36.20
C PRO A 327 -40.00 -25.61 35.09
N THR A 328 -39.61 -26.89 35.10
CA THR A 328 -38.76 -27.49 34.08
C THR A 328 -39.47 -27.63 32.73
N THR A 329 -40.77 -27.86 32.72
CA THR A 329 -41.59 -27.95 31.50
C THR A 329 -41.93 -26.57 30.98
N ILE A 330 -42.20 -25.61 31.87
CA ILE A 330 -42.43 -24.19 31.53
C ILE A 330 -41.18 -23.58 30.89
N SER A 331 -40.01 -23.84 31.46
CA SER A 331 -38.73 -23.41 30.92
C SER A 331 -38.52 -23.85 29.45
N LYS A 332 -38.83 -25.14 29.15
CA LYS A 332 -38.72 -25.69 27.80
C LYS A 332 -39.75 -25.11 26.82
N LYS A 333 -41.01 -24.91 27.30
CA LYS A 333 -42.10 -24.38 26.44
C LYS A 333 -41.92 -22.91 26.08
N LEU A 334 -41.41 -22.09 27.04
CA LEU A 334 -41.22 -20.65 26.85
C LEU A 334 -39.78 -20.26 26.41
N GLY A 335 -38.86 -21.21 26.22
CA GLY A 335 -37.48 -20.94 25.82
C GLY A 335 -36.68 -20.12 26.84
N ILE A 336 -37.06 -20.13 28.13
CA ILE A 336 -36.41 -19.36 29.18
C ILE A 336 -35.53 -20.23 30.08
N ALA A 337 -34.54 -19.61 30.75
CA ALA A 337 -33.69 -20.35 31.67
C ALA A 337 -34.52 -20.97 32.81
N ARG A 338 -34.20 -22.23 33.19
CA ARG A 338 -34.90 -22.95 34.29
C ARG A 338 -34.96 -22.15 35.59
N GLN A 339 -33.87 -21.42 35.92
CA GLN A 339 -33.82 -20.56 37.11
C GLN A 339 -34.85 -19.42 37.02
N THR A 340 -35.05 -18.81 35.84
CA THR A 340 -36.05 -17.77 35.58
C THR A 340 -37.46 -18.30 35.75
N ALA A 341 -37.77 -19.46 35.15
CA ALA A 341 -39.07 -20.13 35.32
C ALA A 341 -39.36 -20.47 36.79
N THR A 342 -38.40 -21.05 37.52
CA THR A 342 -38.54 -21.37 38.94
C THR A 342 -38.74 -20.11 39.77
N LYS A 343 -38.01 -19.03 39.48
CA LYS A 343 -38.15 -17.75 40.16
C LYS A 343 -39.53 -17.15 39.96
N TYR A 344 -40.03 -17.12 38.71
CA TYR A 344 -41.36 -16.58 38.39
C TYR A 344 -42.50 -17.42 38.97
N CYS A 345 -42.37 -18.73 39.03
CA CYS A 345 -43.33 -19.59 39.68
C CYS A 345 -43.46 -19.31 41.18
N ARG A 346 -42.38 -18.96 41.89
CA ARG A 346 -42.36 -18.64 43.32
C ARG A 346 -42.84 -17.23 43.66
N MET A 347 -42.83 -16.29 42.69
CA MET A 347 -43.23 -14.91 42.92
C MET A 347 -44.76 -14.78 42.83
N GLU A 348 -45.40 -14.07 43.79
CA GLU A 348 -46.83 -13.72 43.69
C GLU A 348 -47.06 -12.54 42.75
N ARG A 349 -46.13 -11.58 42.73
CA ARG A 349 -46.15 -10.42 41.83
C ARG A 349 -44.75 -10.07 41.37
N LEU A 350 -44.66 -9.45 40.18
CA LEU A 350 -43.39 -8.98 39.67
C LEU A 350 -42.94 -7.71 40.45
N PRO A 351 -41.75 -7.70 41.04
CA PRO A 351 -41.27 -6.48 41.70
C PRO A 351 -40.95 -5.41 40.63
N ALA A 352 -41.26 -4.15 40.97
CA ALA A 352 -40.91 -3.02 40.12
C ALA A 352 -39.37 -3.02 39.81
N ARG A 353 -38.97 -2.57 38.61
CA ARG A 353 -37.56 -2.47 38.21
C ARG A 353 -36.79 -1.68 39.28
N ASN A 354 -35.80 -2.32 39.90
CA ASN A 354 -34.98 -1.70 40.94
C ASN A 354 -34.17 -0.54 40.33
N SER A 355 -34.60 0.69 40.51
CA SER A 355 -33.87 1.92 40.22
C SER A 355 -32.80 2.25 41.29
N LYS A 356 -32.57 1.34 42.23
CA LYS A 356 -31.68 1.58 43.39
C LYS A 356 -30.22 1.88 43.02
N LEU A 357 -29.70 1.41 41.89
CA LEU A 357 -28.34 1.73 41.45
C LEU A 357 -28.18 3.20 41.02
N ARG A 358 -29.22 3.82 40.43
CA ARG A 358 -29.17 5.25 40.07
C ARG A 358 -29.25 6.15 41.32
N ASN A 359 -29.89 5.71 42.39
CA ASN A 359 -30.06 6.49 43.61
C ASN A 359 -28.79 6.56 44.48
N GLN A 360 -27.82 5.64 44.31
CA GLN A 360 -26.57 5.69 45.08
C GLN A 360 -25.64 6.82 44.63
N TYR A 361 -25.51 7.09 43.33
CA TYR A 361 -24.66 8.17 42.84
C TYR A 361 -25.18 9.54 43.26
N TYR A 362 -26.47 9.79 43.21
CA TYR A 362 -27.11 11.05 43.62
C TYR A 362 -26.73 11.49 45.04
N ARG A 363 -26.43 10.54 45.91
CA ARG A 363 -26.05 10.81 47.28
C ARG A 363 -24.64 11.37 47.42
N TYR A 364 -23.78 11.07 46.47
CA TYR A 364 -22.37 11.44 46.48
C TYR A 364 -22.01 12.47 45.40
N ASP A 365 -22.91 12.81 44.48
CA ASP A 365 -22.63 13.69 43.35
C ASP A 365 -21.99 15.02 43.76
N LYS A 366 -22.61 15.74 44.69
CA LYS A 366 -22.09 17.02 45.23
C LYS A 366 -20.71 16.88 45.86
N TYR A 367 -20.50 15.79 46.59
CA TYR A 367 -19.22 15.54 47.24
C TYR A 367 -18.12 15.25 46.21
N VAL A 368 -18.40 14.39 45.26
CA VAL A 368 -17.44 14.04 44.18
C VAL A 368 -17.09 15.27 43.35
N GLU A 369 -18.07 16.11 42.99
CA GLU A 369 -17.85 17.35 42.23
C GLU A 369 -16.97 18.33 43.02
N GLN A 370 -17.23 18.51 44.32
CA GLN A 370 -16.43 19.40 45.15
C GLN A 370 -14.98 18.94 45.33
N GLU A 371 -14.78 17.64 45.55
CA GLU A 371 -13.45 17.08 45.74
C GLU A 371 -12.63 17.03 44.42
N CYS A 372 -13.30 16.79 43.29
CA CYS A 372 -12.69 16.93 41.96
C CYS A 372 -12.27 18.38 41.67
N ALA A 373 -13.11 19.36 42.04
CA ALA A 373 -12.79 20.78 41.88
C ALA A 373 -11.57 21.22 42.71
N LYS A 374 -11.31 20.53 43.85
CA LYS A 374 -10.12 20.71 44.70
C LYS A 374 -8.87 20.01 44.15
N GLY A 375 -8.96 19.33 42.98
CA GLY A 375 -7.84 18.64 42.35
C GLY A 375 -7.50 17.26 42.90
N ARG A 376 -8.39 16.65 43.72
CA ARG A 376 -8.18 15.28 44.21
C ARG A 376 -8.41 14.23 43.13
N SER A 377 -7.64 13.15 43.17
CA SER A 377 -7.76 12.09 42.18
C SER A 377 -9.06 11.29 42.35
N MET A 378 -9.68 10.90 41.24
CA MET A 378 -10.91 10.10 41.23
C MET A 378 -10.78 8.78 42.01
N SER A 379 -9.57 8.17 41.99
CA SER A 379 -9.29 6.95 42.78
C SER A 379 -9.38 7.19 44.28
N SER A 380 -8.80 8.32 44.77
CA SER A 380 -8.83 8.70 46.18
C SER A 380 -10.26 9.01 46.66
N ILE A 381 -11.03 9.69 45.81
CA ILE A 381 -12.45 10.02 46.08
C ILE A 381 -13.28 8.74 46.13
N PHE A 382 -13.02 7.79 45.20
CA PHE A 382 -13.73 6.50 45.20
C PHE A 382 -13.49 5.69 46.46
N GLU A 383 -12.24 5.56 46.94
CA GLU A 383 -11.93 4.83 48.17
C GLU A 383 -12.61 5.47 49.40
N GLU A 384 -12.68 6.80 49.40
CA GLU A 384 -13.31 7.52 50.50
C GLU A 384 -14.85 7.33 50.53
N ILE A 385 -15.53 7.48 49.38
CA ILE A 385 -16.99 7.24 49.34
C ILE A 385 -17.34 5.77 49.58
N LYS A 386 -16.43 4.85 49.25
CA LYS A 386 -16.58 3.43 49.56
C LYS A 386 -16.53 3.16 51.03
N SER A 387 -15.65 3.85 51.77
CA SER A 387 -15.62 3.79 53.25
C SER A 387 -16.88 4.38 53.89
N GLN A 388 -17.58 5.29 53.18
CA GLN A 388 -18.86 5.90 53.61
C GLN A 388 -20.09 5.10 53.18
N GLY A 389 -19.91 3.87 52.65
CA GLY A 389 -20.98 2.94 52.34
C GLY A 389 -21.43 2.90 50.88
N PHE A 390 -20.64 3.45 49.95
CA PHE A 390 -20.88 3.27 48.53
C PHE A 390 -20.59 1.83 48.10
N SER A 391 -21.59 1.13 47.56
CA SER A 391 -21.48 -0.30 47.19
C SER A 391 -21.17 -0.54 45.71
N GLY A 392 -20.93 0.50 44.91
CA GLY A 392 -20.58 0.40 43.49
C GLY A 392 -19.14 -0.05 43.28
N SER A 393 -18.82 -0.55 42.06
CA SER A 393 -17.46 -0.86 41.62
C SER A 393 -16.81 0.34 40.94
N LEU A 394 -15.47 0.32 40.85
CA LEU A 394 -14.64 1.43 40.38
C LEU A 394 -14.95 1.82 38.91
N THR A 395 -15.16 0.85 38.04
CA THR A 395 -15.41 1.12 36.61
C THR A 395 -16.71 1.88 36.35
N PRO A 396 -17.88 1.47 36.90
CA PRO A 396 -19.09 2.26 36.78
C PRO A 396 -19.01 3.64 37.47
N PHE A 397 -18.20 3.77 38.52
CA PHE A 397 -17.95 5.06 39.15
C PHE A 397 -17.24 6.03 38.22
N TYR A 398 -16.14 5.60 37.55
CA TYR A 398 -15.46 6.40 36.56
C TYR A 398 -16.34 6.73 35.36
N ASP A 399 -17.17 5.80 34.91
CA ASP A 399 -18.09 6.02 33.79
C ASP A 399 -19.18 7.05 34.16
N HIS A 400 -19.66 7.05 35.41
CA HIS A 400 -20.68 8.00 35.86
C HIS A 400 -20.15 9.44 35.97
N TYR A 401 -18.95 9.62 36.55
CA TYR A 401 -18.32 10.93 36.75
C TYR A 401 -17.35 11.34 35.64
N LYS A 402 -17.43 10.72 34.48
CA LYS A 402 -16.54 11.01 33.34
C LYS A 402 -16.58 12.48 32.92
N TYR A 403 -17.71 13.15 33.07
CA TYR A 403 -17.89 14.57 32.76
C TYR A 403 -17.03 15.52 33.60
N LEU A 404 -16.56 15.06 34.77
CA LEU A 404 -15.67 15.83 35.65
C LEU A 404 -14.18 15.67 35.28
N SER A 405 -13.84 14.74 34.39
CA SER A 405 -12.45 14.40 34.03
C SER A 405 -11.92 15.06 32.76
N ASP A 406 -12.70 15.87 32.08
CA ASP A 406 -12.34 16.47 30.77
C ASP A 406 -11.25 17.57 30.86
N GLY A 407 -10.57 17.72 31.99
CA GLY A 407 -9.42 18.61 32.18
C GLY A 407 -8.13 17.94 32.68
N HIS A 408 -8.18 16.72 33.17
CA HIS A 408 -7.01 16.03 33.72
C HIS A 408 -6.76 14.67 33.04
N ARG A 409 -5.56 14.46 32.48
CA ARG A 409 -5.09 13.19 31.93
C ARG A 409 -5.02 12.15 33.06
N GLY A 410 -6.14 11.48 33.32
CA GLY A 410 -6.23 10.40 34.28
C GLY A 410 -5.49 9.15 33.79
N TYR A 411 -4.77 8.51 34.72
CA TYR A 411 -4.13 7.19 34.56
C TYR A 411 -5.11 6.17 33.98
N ARG A 412 -4.73 5.57 32.83
CA ARG A 412 -5.41 4.40 32.23
C ARG A 412 -4.62 3.15 32.61
N PRO A 413 -5.23 2.15 33.30
CA PRO A 413 -4.56 0.87 33.56
C PRO A 413 -4.12 0.21 32.25
N LYS A 414 -2.93 -0.39 32.26
CA LYS A 414 -2.38 -1.15 31.12
C LYS A 414 -3.34 -2.30 30.77
N GLY A 415 -3.98 -2.26 29.58
CA GLY A 415 -4.96 -3.26 29.15
C GLY A 415 -6.42 -2.80 29.10
N TRP A 416 -6.72 -1.57 29.49
CA TRP A 416 -8.08 -1.03 29.39
C TRP A 416 -8.50 -0.87 27.93
N LYS A 417 -9.48 -1.66 27.50
CA LYS A 417 -10.24 -1.44 26.26
C LYS A 417 -11.55 -0.77 26.64
N PRO A 418 -11.96 0.32 25.99
CA PRO A 418 -13.29 0.88 26.21
C PRO A 418 -14.29 -0.23 25.91
N ALA A 419 -15.15 -0.55 26.88
CA ALA A 419 -16.30 -1.40 26.64
C ALA A 419 -17.08 -0.73 25.49
N MET A 420 -17.22 -1.42 24.35
CA MET A 420 -18.18 -1.01 23.33
C MET A 420 -19.52 -0.95 24.04
N LYS A 421 -19.99 0.27 24.31
CA LYS A 421 -21.33 0.48 24.82
C LYS A 421 -22.27 -0.11 23.77
N ASN A 422 -22.96 -1.20 24.11
CA ASN A 422 -24.28 -1.46 23.58
C ASN A 422 -25.18 -0.30 24.07
N ARG A 423 -25.08 0.85 23.37
CA ARG A 423 -26.15 1.81 23.41
C ARG A 423 -27.37 1.07 22.86
N PRO A 424 -28.53 1.12 23.51
CA PRO A 424 -29.75 0.76 22.82
C PRO A 424 -29.70 1.57 21.51
N LYS A 425 -29.85 0.91 20.38
CA LYS A 425 -30.10 1.61 19.12
C LYS A 425 -31.36 2.44 19.39
N ASP A 426 -31.16 3.72 19.63
CA ASP A 426 -32.24 4.68 19.49
C ASP A 426 -32.69 4.48 18.06
N GLU A 427 -33.94 4.25 17.80
CA GLU A 427 -34.53 4.10 16.45
C GLU A 427 -34.46 5.41 15.64
N ARG A 428 -33.66 6.37 16.06
CA ARG A 428 -33.30 7.59 15.32
C ARG A 428 -32.31 7.21 14.24
N SER A 429 -32.53 7.71 13.05
CA SER A 429 -31.64 7.55 11.91
C SER A 429 -30.17 7.71 12.33
N GLU A 430 -29.33 6.70 12.09
CA GLU A 430 -27.89 6.78 12.41
C GLU A 430 -27.31 7.90 11.54
N LEU A 431 -26.89 9.00 12.17
CA LEU A 431 -26.23 10.11 11.47
C LEU A 431 -25.02 9.59 10.68
N VAL A 432 -24.98 9.90 9.42
CA VAL A 432 -23.93 9.46 8.51
C VAL A 432 -22.58 10.07 8.93
N PRO A 433 -21.52 9.27 9.12
CA PRO A 433 -20.20 9.77 9.52
C PRO A 433 -19.60 10.73 8.49
N ILE A 434 -18.82 11.72 8.92
CA ILE A 434 -18.17 12.73 8.06
C ILE A 434 -17.42 12.09 6.87
N LYS A 435 -16.69 10.99 7.11
CA LYS A 435 -15.97 10.28 6.06
C LYS A 435 -16.90 9.72 4.98
N ALA A 436 -18.07 9.21 5.37
CA ALA A 436 -19.06 8.70 4.44
C ALA A 436 -19.74 9.85 3.67
N LEU A 437 -20.06 10.98 4.34
CA LEU A 437 -20.58 12.18 3.68
C LEU A 437 -19.58 12.70 2.62
N THR A 438 -18.29 12.75 2.92
CA THR A 438 -17.27 13.16 1.95
C THR A 438 -17.16 12.17 0.79
N ALA A 439 -17.31 10.88 1.04
CA ALA A 439 -17.32 9.86 -0.02
C ALA A 439 -18.56 9.95 -0.92
N MET A 440 -19.73 10.29 -0.36
CA MET A 440 -20.96 10.55 -1.15
C MET A 440 -20.77 11.74 -2.08
N VAL A 441 -20.13 12.81 -1.62
CA VAL A 441 -19.80 13.97 -2.47
C VAL A 441 -18.89 13.55 -3.63
N ASP A 442 -17.86 12.73 -3.39
CA ASP A 442 -16.98 12.23 -4.46
C ASP A 442 -17.75 11.36 -5.46
N LYS A 443 -18.64 10.48 -4.98
CA LYS A 443 -19.51 9.67 -5.85
C LYS A 443 -20.39 10.55 -6.74
N ALA A 444 -21.08 11.53 -6.15
CA ALA A 444 -21.99 12.41 -6.87
C ALA A 444 -21.28 13.25 -7.94
N ILE A 445 -20.15 13.87 -7.60
CA ILE A 445 -19.37 14.70 -8.54
C ILE A 445 -18.80 13.85 -9.70
N ARG A 446 -18.40 12.62 -9.43
CA ARG A 446 -17.90 11.68 -10.45
C ARG A 446 -18.99 10.91 -11.18
N GLN A 447 -20.26 11.23 -10.92
CA GLN A 447 -21.42 10.57 -11.53
C GLN A 447 -21.41 9.04 -11.38
N LYS A 448 -20.99 8.56 -10.19
CA LYS A 448 -21.03 7.15 -9.83
C LYS A 448 -22.40 6.78 -9.26
N ASP A 449 -22.75 5.50 -9.33
CA ASP A 449 -24.01 5.00 -8.78
C ASP A 449 -24.11 5.30 -7.28
N MET A 450 -25.25 5.89 -6.90
CA MET A 450 -25.61 6.23 -5.53
C MET A 450 -26.85 5.46 -5.10
N THR A 451 -26.89 5.04 -3.83
CA THR A 451 -28.09 4.44 -3.26
C THR A 451 -29.17 5.52 -3.03
N GLU A 452 -30.43 5.10 -2.85
CA GLU A 452 -31.53 6.02 -2.50
C GLU A 452 -31.23 6.78 -1.20
N GLU A 453 -30.67 6.10 -0.19
CA GLU A 453 -30.27 6.70 1.09
C GLU A 453 -29.16 7.73 0.92
N GLU A 454 -28.15 7.45 0.09
CA GLU A 454 -27.08 8.40 -0.22
C GLU A 454 -27.62 9.63 -0.94
N THR A 455 -28.55 9.44 -1.87
CA THR A 455 -29.20 10.53 -2.61
C THR A 455 -30.06 11.40 -1.69
N ALA A 456 -30.87 10.80 -0.82
CA ALA A 456 -31.65 11.51 0.19
C ALA A 456 -30.75 12.31 1.14
N THR A 457 -29.67 11.70 1.65
CA THR A 457 -28.70 12.37 2.52
C THR A 457 -28.05 13.57 1.83
N LEU A 458 -27.67 13.44 0.57
CA LEU A 458 -27.12 14.54 -0.22
C LEU A 458 -28.15 15.64 -0.47
N GLY A 459 -29.43 15.27 -0.65
CA GLY A 459 -30.56 16.20 -0.71
C GLY A 459 -30.68 17.06 0.55
N ILE A 460 -30.57 16.45 1.72
CA ILE A 460 -30.56 17.17 3.01
C ILE A 460 -29.40 18.14 3.10
N LEU A 461 -28.18 17.70 2.76
CA LEU A 461 -26.99 18.55 2.77
C LEU A 461 -27.12 19.73 1.80
N ASN A 462 -27.73 19.56 0.63
CA ASN A 462 -27.95 20.61 -0.35
C ASN A 462 -28.93 21.69 0.11
N THR A 463 -29.68 21.48 1.17
CA THR A 463 -30.48 22.55 1.80
C THR A 463 -29.60 23.57 2.53
N LEU A 464 -28.39 23.18 2.92
CA LEU A 464 -27.45 24.02 3.64
C LEU A 464 -26.67 24.90 2.67
N GLY A 465 -26.73 26.22 2.83
CA GLY A 465 -26.13 27.18 1.91
C GLY A 465 -24.62 27.01 1.74
N TRP A 466 -23.88 26.80 2.84
CA TRP A 466 -22.43 26.56 2.81
C TRP A 466 -22.07 25.27 2.06
N PHE A 467 -22.87 24.22 2.22
CA PHE A 467 -22.65 22.94 1.53
C PHE A 467 -22.85 23.10 0.01
N ARG A 468 -23.97 23.71 -0.39
CA ARG A 468 -24.30 23.93 -1.80
C ARG A 468 -23.22 24.78 -2.50
N GLU A 469 -22.72 25.82 -1.84
CA GLU A 469 -21.65 26.65 -2.40
C GLU A 469 -20.36 25.85 -2.59
N MET A 470 -19.94 25.11 -1.57
CA MET A 470 -18.73 24.27 -1.65
C MET A 470 -18.89 23.11 -2.65
N TYR A 471 -20.08 22.50 -2.72
CA TYR A 471 -20.39 21.46 -3.69
C TYR A 471 -20.24 21.98 -5.12
N ASN A 472 -20.92 23.06 -5.45
CA ASN A 472 -20.85 23.69 -6.79
C ASN A 472 -19.42 24.11 -7.14
N ALA A 473 -18.66 24.63 -6.16
CA ALA A 473 -17.27 25.00 -6.37
C ALA A 473 -16.40 23.78 -6.68
N THR A 474 -16.59 22.69 -5.93
CA THR A 474 -15.82 21.44 -6.09
C THR A 474 -16.16 20.74 -7.41
N GLU A 475 -17.44 20.60 -7.72
CA GLU A 475 -17.93 20.02 -8.97
C GLU A 475 -17.36 20.77 -10.19
N ARG A 476 -17.48 22.11 -10.19
CA ARG A 476 -16.94 22.92 -11.30
C ARG A 476 -15.43 22.83 -11.40
N PHE A 477 -14.71 22.82 -10.27
CA PHE A 477 -13.27 22.64 -10.26
C PHE A 477 -12.87 21.27 -10.82
N TYR A 478 -13.58 20.21 -10.44
CA TYR A 478 -13.36 18.86 -11.00
C TYR A 478 -13.54 18.85 -12.51
N ALA A 479 -14.62 19.45 -13.01
CA ALA A 479 -14.87 19.57 -14.45
C ALA A 479 -13.77 20.35 -15.20
N ILE A 480 -13.25 21.42 -14.59
CA ILE A 480 -12.16 22.22 -15.16
C ILE A 480 -10.86 21.40 -15.25
N ILE A 481 -10.49 20.70 -14.16
CA ILE A 481 -9.23 19.92 -14.12
C ILE A 481 -9.28 18.69 -15.03
N THR A 482 -10.47 18.13 -15.27
CA THR A 482 -10.65 17.00 -16.19
C THR A 482 -10.91 17.45 -17.64
N GLY A 483 -11.22 18.71 -17.84
CA GLY A 483 -11.42 19.32 -19.16
C GLY A 483 -10.13 19.80 -19.81
N SER A 484 -10.26 20.66 -20.83
CA SER A 484 -9.14 21.24 -21.61
C SER A 484 -9.12 22.77 -21.66
N ASP A 485 -10.18 23.45 -21.16
CA ASP A 485 -10.29 24.92 -21.22
C ASP A 485 -9.64 25.58 -20.00
N THR A 486 -8.47 26.16 -20.22
CA THR A 486 -7.73 26.88 -19.17
C THR A 486 -8.38 28.20 -18.75
N THR A 487 -9.28 28.79 -19.55
CA THR A 487 -9.93 30.08 -19.25
C THR A 487 -10.95 29.93 -18.13
N GLU A 488 -11.56 28.76 -18.04
CA GLU A 488 -12.53 28.41 -16.99
C GLU A 488 -11.92 28.44 -15.59
N LEU A 489 -10.62 28.12 -15.45
CA LEU A 489 -9.91 28.20 -14.16
C LEU A 489 -9.91 29.63 -13.61
N ILE A 490 -9.63 30.61 -14.47
CA ILE A 490 -9.64 32.04 -14.05
C ILE A 490 -11.05 32.48 -13.69
N ARG A 491 -12.06 32.10 -14.49
CA ARG A 491 -13.48 32.42 -14.21
C ARG A 491 -13.91 31.82 -12.87
N TRP A 492 -13.52 30.57 -12.61
CA TRP A 492 -13.81 29.88 -11.36
C TRP A 492 -13.15 30.59 -10.17
N MET A 493 -11.86 30.90 -10.24
CA MET A 493 -11.15 31.64 -9.17
C MET A 493 -11.81 33.00 -8.90
N LYS A 494 -12.14 33.77 -9.93
CA LYS A 494 -12.82 35.07 -9.78
C LYS A 494 -14.19 34.94 -9.13
N LYS A 495 -14.99 33.90 -9.52
CA LYS A 495 -16.33 33.65 -8.96
C LYS A 495 -16.27 33.38 -7.46
N TYR A 496 -15.34 32.52 -7.02
CA TYR A 496 -15.27 32.11 -5.62
C TYR A 496 -14.26 32.91 -4.77
N TRP A 497 -13.64 33.94 -5.34
CA TRP A 497 -12.67 34.78 -4.60
C TRP A 497 -13.27 35.45 -3.35
N LYS A 498 -14.52 35.87 -3.43
CA LYS A 498 -15.24 36.57 -2.34
C LYS A 498 -16.04 35.60 -1.45
N THR A 499 -15.84 34.30 -1.58
CA THR A 499 -16.54 33.32 -0.76
C THR A 499 -16.30 33.54 0.74
N PRO A 500 -17.33 33.39 1.58
CA PRO A 500 -17.14 33.40 3.04
C PRO A 500 -16.47 32.12 3.56
N ILE A 501 -16.40 31.06 2.74
CA ILE A 501 -15.86 29.75 3.12
C ILE A 501 -14.31 29.83 3.16
N ALA A 502 -13.75 29.93 4.38
CA ALA A 502 -12.32 30.07 4.59
C ALA A 502 -11.47 28.95 3.99
N THR A 503 -11.96 27.70 4.07
CA THR A 503 -11.30 26.52 3.51
C THR A 503 -11.21 26.58 1.99
N LEU A 504 -12.26 27.02 1.29
CA LEU A 504 -12.28 27.22 -0.16
C LEU A 504 -11.35 28.37 -0.56
N LYS A 505 -11.40 29.49 0.15
CA LYS A 505 -10.51 30.64 -0.09
C LYS A 505 -9.02 30.27 0.02
N THR A 506 -8.66 29.49 1.04
CA THR A 506 -7.30 28.97 1.22
C THR A 506 -6.88 28.07 0.05
N PHE A 507 -7.81 27.26 -0.48
CA PHE A 507 -7.56 26.43 -1.65
C PHE A 507 -7.27 27.27 -2.89
N ILE A 508 -8.10 28.30 -3.15
CA ILE A 508 -7.93 29.23 -4.28
C ILE A 508 -6.58 29.95 -4.20
N LEU A 509 -6.19 30.46 -3.02
CA LEU A 509 -4.88 31.07 -2.81
C LEU A 509 -3.73 30.10 -3.13
N GLY A 510 -3.90 28.82 -2.77
CA GLY A 510 -2.92 27.79 -3.14
C GLY A 510 -2.86 27.57 -4.65
N ILE A 511 -3.99 27.55 -5.36
CA ILE A 511 -4.02 27.45 -6.84
C ILE A 511 -3.33 28.66 -7.48
N MET A 512 -3.54 29.86 -6.95
CA MET A 512 -2.89 31.08 -7.47
C MET A 512 -1.37 31.03 -7.36
N LYS A 513 -0.84 30.52 -6.24
CA LYS A 513 0.62 30.37 -6.06
C LYS A 513 1.24 29.43 -7.08
N ASP A 514 0.52 28.39 -7.50
CA ASP A 514 0.98 27.35 -8.42
C ASP A 514 0.25 27.41 -9.79
N TYR A 515 -0.22 28.61 -10.14
CA TYR A 515 -1.13 28.82 -11.29
C TYR A 515 -0.57 28.28 -12.61
N LYS A 516 0.73 28.49 -12.89
CA LYS A 516 1.35 28.05 -14.15
C LYS A 516 1.29 26.53 -14.28
N ALA A 517 1.66 25.81 -13.22
CA ALA A 517 1.64 24.34 -13.22
C ALA A 517 0.21 23.79 -13.34
N VAL A 518 -0.76 24.37 -12.60
CA VAL A 518 -2.18 23.99 -12.69
C VAL A 518 -2.78 24.26 -14.08
N ARG A 519 -2.44 25.39 -14.69
CA ARG A 519 -2.85 25.71 -16.06
C ARG A 519 -2.28 24.70 -17.06
N ASN A 520 -1.00 24.35 -16.90
CA ASN A 520 -0.35 23.35 -17.76
C ASN A 520 -0.99 21.96 -17.60
N THR A 521 -1.43 21.61 -16.39
CA THR A 521 -2.18 20.36 -16.12
C THR A 521 -3.44 20.27 -16.99
N ILE A 522 -4.19 21.36 -17.09
CA ILE A 522 -5.42 21.42 -17.90
C ILE A 522 -5.07 21.36 -19.40
N LYS A 523 -4.05 22.13 -19.82
CA LYS A 523 -3.66 22.26 -21.23
C LYS A 523 -3.07 20.97 -21.81
N LEU A 524 -2.18 20.31 -21.09
CA LEU A 524 -1.39 19.19 -21.60
C LEU A 524 -2.04 17.82 -21.31
N ASN A 525 -2.98 17.76 -20.40
CA ASN A 525 -3.72 16.55 -20.00
C ASN A 525 -2.82 15.35 -19.61
N VAL A 526 -1.61 15.60 -19.14
CA VAL A 526 -0.70 14.58 -18.63
C VAL A 526 -1.13 14.15 -17.24
N THR A 527 -1.08 12.86 -16.95
CA THR A 527 -1.47 12.31 -15.63
C THR A 527 -0.25 11.71 -14.92
N ASN A 528 -0.20 11.88 -13.59
CA ASN A 528 0.85 11.31 -12.74
C ASN A 528 0.40 10.01 -12.02
N GLY A 529 -0.70 9.41 -12.46
CA GLY A 529 -1.27 8.21 -11.81
C GLY A 529 -0.31 7.01 -11.79
N ILE A 530 0.54 6.91 -12.78
CA ILE A 530 1.63 5.92 -12.83
C ILE A 530 2.60 6.10 -11.65
N THR A 531 2.97 7.33 -11.31
CA THR A 531 3.90 7.62 -10.20
C THR A 531 3.29 7.17 -8.86
N GLU A 532 2.02 7.44 -8.61
CA GLU A 532 1.31 6.95 -7.42
C GLU A 532 1.29 5.41 -7.36
N GLY A 533 1.06 4.76 -8.52
CA GLY A 533 1.15 3.30 -8.65
C GLY A 533 2.51 2.77 -8.20
N TYR A 534 3.60 3.39 -8.65
CA TYR A 534 4.96 3.02 -8.25
C TYR A 534 5.29 3.36 -6.80
N VAL A 535 4.78 4.43 -6.23
CA VAL A 535 4.88 4.72 -4.78
C VAL A 535 4.24 3.59 -3.96
N ASN A 536 3.08 3.09 -4.37
CA ASN A 536 2.41 1.98 -3.70
C ASN A 536 3.18 0.65 -3.87
N LYS A 537 3.73 0.41 -5.06
CA LYS A 537 4.61 -0.72 -5.36
C LYS A 537 5.89 -0.68 -4.52
N LEU A 538 6.53 0.48 -4.41
CA LEU A 538 7.70 0.70 -3.57
C LEU A 538 7.42 0.37 -2.10
N LYS A 539 6.25 0.76 -1.58
CA LYS A 539 5.81 0.40 -0.23
C LYS A 539 5.70 -1.13 -0.06
N ALA A 540 5.20 -1.85 -1.09
CA ALA A 540 5.11 -3.31 -1.07
C ALA A 540 6.51 -3.97 -1.10
N VAL A 541 7.40 -3.54 -2.01
CA VAL A 541 8.79 -4.02 -2.09
C VAL A 541 9.53 -3.81 -0.78
N LYS A 542 9.38 -2.64 -0.17
CA LYS A 542 9.98 -2.32 1.14
C LYS A 542 9.48 -3.26 2.24
N ARG A 543 8.18 -3.61 2.27
CA ARG A 543 7.62 -4.57 3.22
C ARG A 543 8.19 -5.97 3.02
N LEU A 544 8.36 -6.44 1.78
CA LEU A 544 9.00 -7.72 1.45
C LEU A 544 10.43 -7.81 1.99
N MET A 545 11.11 -6.68 2.11
CA MET A 545 12.48 -6.58 2.63
C MET A 545 12.54 -6.29 4.14
N TYR A 546 11.41 -6.39 4.85
CA TYR A 546 11.29 -6.12 6.30
C TYR A 546 11.84 -4.75 6.72
N GLY A 547 11.81 -3.76 5.82
CA GLY A 547 12.33 -2.41 6.05
C GLY A 547 13.85 -2.30 6.14
N ARG A 548 14.61 -3.35 5.78
CA ARG A 548 16.09 -3.39 5.85
C ARG A 548 16.80 -3.06 4.54
N ALA A 549 16.06 -2.91 3.46
CA ALA A 549 16.67 -2.60 2.17
C ALA A 549 17.16 -1.15 2.13
N GLY A 550 18.37 -0.92 1.64
CA GLY A 550 18.87 0.40 1.28
C GLY A 550 18.17 0.94 0.02
N ILE A 551 18.30 2.24 -0.23
CA ILE A 551 17.72 2.95 -1.40
C ILE A 551 18.11 2.29 -2.71
N GLU A 552 19.39 2.03 -2.89
CA GLU A 552 19.93 1.45 -4.09
C GLU A 552 19.30 0.08 -4.41
N LEU A 553 19.12 -0.77 -3.41
CA LEU A 553 18.45 -2.05 -3.61
C LEU A 553 16.97 -1.89 -3.95
N LEU A 554 16.27 -0.92 -3.35
CA LEU A 554 14.88 -0.62 -3.67
C LEU A 554 14.75 -0.10 -5.10
N LYS A 555 15.62 0.84 -5.53
CA LYS A 555 15.73 1.32 -6.90
C LYS A 555 15.93 0.16 -7.87
N ASN A 556 16.97 -0.67 -7.63
CA ASN A 556 17.31 -1.78 -8.51
C ASN A 556 16.15 -2.76 -8.67
N LYS A 557 15.42 -3.07 -7.60
CA LYS A 557 14.24 -3.94 -7.67
C LYS A 557 13.12 -3.34 -8.50
N LEU A 558 12.80 -2.06 -8.32
CA LEU A 558 11.73 -1.40 -9.09
C LEU A 558 12.07 -1.30 -10.57
N VAL A 559 13.30 -0.86 -10.87
CA VAL A 559 13.77 -0.69 -12.25
C VAL A 559 13.86 -2.03 -12.97
N LEU A 560 14.47 -3.04 -12.34
CA LEU A 560 14.60 -4.35 -12.93
C LEU A 560 13.27 -5.09 -13.09
N GLU A 561 12.32 -4.84 -12.21
CA GLU A 561 10.99 -5.42 -12.35
C GLU A 561 10.34 -4.97 -13.66
N HIS A 562 10.41 -3.68 -13.97
CA HIS A 562 9.93 -3.18 -15.25
C HIS A 562 10.69 -3.81 -16.44
N VAL A 563 12.03 -3.88 -16.36
CA VAL A 563 12.88 -4.40 -17.43
C VAL A 563 12.70 -5.91 -17.67
N LEU A 564 12.49 -6.70 -16.63
CA LEU A 564 12.50 -8.16 -16.72
C LEU A 564 11.11 -8.80 -16.79
N PHE A 565 10.04 -8.09 -16.48
CA PHE A 565 8.67 -8.63 -16.49
C PHE A 565 7.73 -7.94 -17.50
N ASN A 566 8.09 -6.79 -18.05
CA ASN A 566 7.42 -6.13 -19.18
C ASN A 566 8.29 -6.26 -20.44
#